data_7ebf616c54dfb29256590e012abb6714
#
_entry.id   7ebf616c54dfb29256590e012abb6714
#
_cell.length_a   1.000
_cell.length_b   1.000
_cell.length_c   1.000
_cell.angle_alpha   90.00
_cell.angle_beta   90.00
_cell.angle_gamma   90.00
#
_symmetry.space_group_name_H-M   'P 1'
#
loop_
_entity.id
_entity.type
_entity.pdbx_description
1 polymer ?
#
loop_
_entity_poly.entity_id
_entity_poly.type
_entity_poly.pdbx_seq_one_letter_code
_entity_poly.pdbx_strand_id
1 'polypeptide(L)'
;MDDFVISNLHESRNEWCSRLVSIFTPLVTQGMRSIFNESWKICVDNDEMNKYLMTFQNLLSRVPKWNNTIIEEERKRIIERSGCDYLEDLITCVHIIQLKVLTCIRVGNKQKKIDISIP
;
A
#
# COMPACT_ATOMS: atom_id res chain seq x y z
N MET A 1 25.92 -4.21 -15.83
CA MET A 1 25.10 -5.30 -15.30
C MET A 1 24.45 -5.99 -16.49
N ASP A 2 24.51 -7.30 -16.57
CA ASP A 2 24.02 -8.02 -17.74
C ASP A 2 22.50 -8.19 -17.71
N ASP A 3 21.96 -8.55 -18.89
CA ASP A 3 20.50 -8.71 -19.05
C ASP A 3 19.93 -9.83 -18.20
N PHE A 4 20.75 -10.84 -17.87
CA PHE A 4 20.33 -11.95 -17.04
C PHE A 4 19.98 -11.51 -15.61
N VAL A 5 20.80 -10.64 -15.03
CA VAL A 5 20.56 -10.13 -13.68
C VAL A 5 19.31 -9.26 -13.64
N ILE A 6 19.12 -8.38 -14.63
CA ILE A 6 17.94 -7.53 -14.74
C ILE A 6 16.69 -8.38 -14.90
N SER A 7 16.72 -9.39 -15.79
CA SER A 7 15.60 -10.29 -16.00
C SER A 7 15.22 -11.03 -14.71
N ASN A 8 16.22 -11.52 -13.97
CA ASN A 8 16.01 -12.22 -12.69
C ASN A 8 15.36 -11.31 -11.66
N LEU A 9 15.81 -10.04 -11.56
CA LEU A 9 15.22 -9.07 -10.66
C LEU A 9 13.76 -8.77 -11.02
N HIS A 10 13.44 -8.66 -12.31
CA HIS A 10 12.07 -8.46 -12.78
C HIS A 10 11.16 -9.63 -12.42
N GLU A 11 11.62 -10.86 -12.61
CA GLU A 11 10.87 -12.05 -12.24
C GLU A 11 10.57 -12.07 -10.74
N SER A 12 11.60 -11.86 -9.92
CA SER A 12 11.45 -11.83 -8.47
C SER A 12 10.49 -10.74 -8.03
N ARG A 13 10.60 -9.55 -8.62
CA ARG A 13 9.69 -8.43 -8.33
C ARG A 13 8.25 -8.81 -8.66
N ASN A 14 8.01 -9.37 -9.84
CA ASN A 14 6.66 -9.73 -10.27
C ASN A 14 6.05 -10.78 -9.36
N GLU A 15 6.81 -11.77 -8.95
CA GLU A 15 6.36 -12.82 -8.05
C GLU A 15 6.00 -12.26 -6.67
N TRP A 16 6.91 -11.49 -6.06
CA TRP A 16 6.70 -10.92 -4.74
C TRP A 16 5.61 -9.85 -4.73
N CYS A 17 5.55 -9.01 -5.78
CA CYS A 17 4.48 -8.03 -5.93
C CYS A 17 3.11 -8.68 -6.05
N SER A 18 3.02 -9.74 -6.85
CA SER A 18 1.77 -10.48 -7.03
C SER A 18 1.29 -11.06 -5.69
N ARG A 19 2.20 -11.62 -4.91
CA ARG A 19 1.90 -12.14 -3.57
C ARG A 19 1.43 -11.03 -2.63
N LEU A 20 2.14 -9.90 -2.62
CA LEU A 20 1.78 -8.77 -1.79
C LEU A 20 0.39 -8.23 -2.14
N VAL A 21 0.10 -8.07 -3.44
CA VAL A 21 -1.20 -7.59 -3.90
C VAL A 21 -2.31 -8.56 -3.47
N SER A 22 -2.10 -9.86 -3.62
CA SER A 22 -3.09 -10.86 -3.23
C SER A 22 -3.41 -10.82 -1.74
N ILE A 23 -2.42 -10.57 -0.90
CA ILE A 23 -2.60 -10.55 0.55
C ILE A 23 -3.16 -9.20 1.01
N PHE A 24 -2.63 -8.12 0.47
CA PHE A 24 -2.85 -6.76 0.99
C PHE A 24 -4.12 -6.11 0.45
N THR A 25 -4.46 -6.31 -0.81
CA THR A 25 -5.60 -5.66 -1.45
C THR A 25 -6.94 -5.94 -0.74
N PRO A 26 -7.26 -7.19 -0.35
CA PRO A 26 -8.51 -7.43 0.39
C PRO A 26 -8.57 -6.69 1.72
N LEU A 27 -7.43 -6.51 2.38
CA LEU A 27 -7.35 -5.83 3.67
C LEU A 27 -7.54 -4.33 3.54
N VAL A 28 -6.96 -3.72 2.50
CA VAL A 28 -7.20 -2.31 2.16
C VAL A 28 -8.66 -2.10 1.82
N THR A 29 -9.25 -2.99 1.04
CA THR A 29 -10.67 -2.94 0.69
C THR A 29 -11.56 -3.02 1.93
N GLN A 30 -11.23 -3.88 2.88
CA GLN A 30 -11.95 -3.95 4.15
C GLN A 30 -11.85 -2.64 4.93
N GLY A 31 -10.66 -2.05 4.98
CA GLY A 31 -10.45 -0.76 5.64
C GLY A 31 -11.29 0.35 5.01
N MET A 32 -11.29 0.43 3.68
CA MET A 32 -12.10 1.41 2.96
C MET A 32 -13.61 1.19 3.19
N ARG A 33 -14.03 -0.06 3.19
CA ARG A 33 -15.44 -0.40 3.47
C ARG A 33 -15.83 0.01 4.90
N SER A 34 -14.94 -0.19 5.85
CA SER A 34 -15.17 0.21 7.24
C SER A 34 -15.35 1.74 7.35
N ILE A 35 -14.50 2.51 6.65
CA ILE A 35 -14.62 3.97 6.60
C ILE A 35 -15.93 4.38 5.93
N PHE A 36 -16.30 3.72 4.86
CA PHE A 36 -17.58 3.98 4.18
C PHE A 36 -18.78 3.71 5.10
N ASN A 37 -18.77 2.58 5.80
CA ASN A 37 -19.84 2.24 6.74
C ASN A 37 -19.96 3.25 7.86
N GLU A 38 -18.84 3.76 8.36
CA GLU A 38 -18.83 4.81 9.37
C GLU A 38 -19.42 6.11 8.83
N SER A 39 -19.05 6.51 7.59
CA SER A 39 -19.61 7.70 6.97
C SER A 39 -21.13 7.57 6.76
N TRP A 40 -21.58 6.40 6.35
CA TRP A 40 -23.01 6.12 6.21
C TRP A 40 -23.75 6.25 7.53
N LYS A 41 -23.18 5.67 8.60
CA LYS A 41 -23.74 5.76 9.95
C LYS A 41 -23.84 7.21 10.42
N ILE A 42 -22.80 8.01 10.22
CA ILE A 42 -22.83 9.42 10.58
C ILE A 42 -23.94 10.15 9.84
N CYS A 43 -24.11 9.88 8.55
CA CYS A 43 -25.16 10.51 7.75
C CYS A 43 -26.55 10.10 8.19
N VAL A 44 -26.74 8.83 8.55
CA VAL A 44 -28.02 8.35 9.07
C VAL A 44 -28.33 9.00 10.40
N ASP A 45 -27.36 9.07 11.31
CA ASP A 45 -27.55 9.67 12.64
C ASP A 45 -27.89 11.18 12.55
N ASN A 46 -27.38 11.87 11.52
CA ASN A 46 -27.62 13.29 11.30
C ASN A 46 -28.77 13.57 10.32
N ASP A 47 -29.43 12.53 9.82
CA ASP A 47 -30.51 12.65 8.82
C ASP A 47 -30.05 13.36 7.53
N GLU A 48 -28.81 13.09 7.12
CA GLU A 48 -28.19 13.69 5.93
C GLU A 48 -27.68 12.60 4.98
N MET A 49 -28.49 11.61 4.68
CA MET A 49 -28.11 10.44 3.88
C MET A 49 -27.63 10.79 2.49
N ASN A 50 -28.08 11.92 1.94
CA ASN A 50 -27.64 12.39 0.62
C ASN A 50 -26.20 12.91 0.59
N LYS A 51 -25.58 13.08 1.75
CA LYS A 51 -24.21 13.60 1.86
C LYS A 51 -23.18 12.50 2.13
N TYR A 52 -23.53 11.22 1.94
CA TYR A 52 -22.67 10.10 2.31
C TYR A 52 -21.34 10.10 1.54
N LEU A 53 -21.33 10.45 0.26
CA LEU A 53 -20.09 10.49 -0.53
C LEU A 53 -19.16 11.60 -0.06
N MET A 54 -19.69 12.76 0.25
CA MET A 54 -18.90 13.87 0.76
C MET A 54 -18.30 13.55 2.13
N THR A 55 -19.09 12.90 3.00
CA THR A 55 -18.62 12.46 4.31
C THR A 55 -17.54 11.40 4.18
N PHE A 56 -17.73 10.46 3.26
CA PHE A 56 -16.72 9.42 2.96
C PHE A 56 -15.40 10.05 2.51
N GLN A 57 -15.45 10.98 1.56
CA GLN A 57 -14.27 11.71 1.08
C GLN A 57 -13.57 12.47 2.20
N ASN A 58 -14.34 13.09 3.08
CA ASN A 58 -13.81 13.82 4.22
C ASN A 58 -13.06 12.86 5.17
N LEU A 59 -13.65 11.71 5.49
CA LEU A 59 -12.99 10.72 6.35
C LEU A 59 -11.72 10.18 5.70
N LEU A 60 -11.74 9.89 4.39
CA LEU A 60 -10.54 9.45 3.68
C LEU A 60 -9.43 10.50 3.71
N SER A 61 -9.78 11.78 3.61
CA SER A 61 -8.80 12.87 3.64
C SER A 61 -8.08 12.98 4.99
N ARG A 62 -8.65 12.42 6.04
CA ARG A 62 -8.05 12.43 7.38
C ARG A 62 -7.04 11.30 7.62
N VAL A 63 -7.00 10.30 6.74
CA VAL A 63 -6.11 9.14 6.91
C VAL A 63 -4.64 9.56 7.09
N PRO A 64 -4.08 10.47 6.28
CA PRO A 64 -2.69 10.90 6.46
C PRO A 64 -2.43 11.61 7.80
N LYS A 65 -3.48 12.04 8.49
CA LYS A 65 -3.38 12.75 9.76
C LYS A 65 -3.68 11.87 10.96
N TRP A 66 -3.84 10.57 10.77
CA TRP A 66 -4.08 9.65 11.86
C TRP A 66 -2.93 9.68 12.86
N ASN A 67 -3.26 9.59 14.14
CA ASN A 67 -2.26 9.51 15.19
C ASN A 67 -1.62 8.12 15.26
N ASN A 68 -0.53 8.00 16.01
CA ASN A 68 0.21 6.74 16.11
C ASN A 68 -0.62 5.59 16.67
N THR A 69 -1.57 5.88 17.56
CA THR A 69 -2.44 4.84 18.11
C THR A 69 -3.32 4.22 17.05
N ILE A 70 -3.95 5.04 16.21
CA ILE A 70 -4.81 4.56 15.13
C ILE A 70 -4.00 3.79 14.10
N ILE A 71 -2.84 4.30 13.73
CA ILE A 71 -1.94 3.64 12.78
C ILE A 71 -1.51 2.28 13.31
N GLU A 72 -1.15 2.19 14.58
CA GLU A 72 -0.70 0.94 15.18
C GLU A 72 -1.83 -0.09 15.28
N GLU A 73 -3.03 0.34 15.62
CA GLU A 73 -4.21 -0.53 15.64
C GLU A 73 -4.50 -1.09 14.25
N GLU A 74 -4.43 -0.23 13.23
CA GLU A 74 -4.66 -0.63 11.85
C GLU A 74 -3.57 -1.58 11.35
N ARG A 75 -2.32 -1.33 11.70
CA ARG A 75 -1.19 -2.21 11.40
C ARG A 75 -1.41 -3.59 11.99
N LYS A 76 -1.82 -3.67 13.25
CA LYS A 76 -2.13 -4.95 13.91
C LYS A 76 -3.26 -5.69 13.24
N ARG A 77 -4.33 -4.98 12.91
CA ARG A 77 -5.46 -5.56 12.20
C ARG A 77 -5.04 -6.20 10.89
N ILE A 78 -4.24 -5.48 10.10
CA ILE A 78 -3.78 -5.94 8.79
C ILE A 78 -2.93 -7.20 8.96
N ILE A 79 -1.97 -7.19 9.88
CA ILE A 79 -1.08 -8.32 10.12
C ILE A 79 -1.87 -9.54 10.59
N GLU A 80 -2.77 -9.38 11.55
CA GLU A 80 -3.56 -10.48 12.08
C GLU A 80 -4.48 -11.08 11.03
N ARG A 81 -5.19 -10.24 10.27
CA ARG A 81 -6.14 -10.70 9.26
C ARG A 81 -5.49 -11.27 8.01
N SER A 82 -4.26 -10.86 7.73
CA SER A 82 -3.52 -11.41 6.58
C SER A 82 -3.18 -12.89 6.78
N GLY A 83 -3.09 -13.34 8.02
CA GLY A 83 -2.56 -14.66 8.33
C GLY A 83 -1.12 -14.83 7.91
N CYS A 84 -0.41 -13.74 7.67
CA CYS A 84 0.93 -13.72 7.12
C CYS A 84 1.86 -13.04 8.12
N ASP A 85 2.62 -13.82 8.86
CA ASP A 85 3.54 -13.30 9.87
C ASP A 85 4.75 -12.58 9.27
N TYR A 86 4.98 -12.74 7.96
CA TYR A 86 6.07 -12.10 7.24
C TYR A 86 5.62 -10.94 6.34
N LEU A 87 4.44 -10.37 6.57
CA LEU A 87 3.88 -9.33 5.70
C LEU A 87 4.78 -8.09 5.62
N GLU A 88 5.30 -7.63 6.74
CA GLU A 88 6.20 -6.47 6.77
C GLU A 88 7.49 -6.76 6.02
N ASP A 89 8.04 -7.95 6.18
CA ASP A 89 9.22 -8.38 5.44
C ASP A 89 8.95 -8.45 3.95
N LEU A 90 7.76 -8.90 3.56
CA LEU A 90 7.34 -8.96 2.16
C LEU A 90 7.28 -7.56 1.54
N ILE A 91 6.71 -6.60 2.24
CA ILE A 91 6.66 -5.20 1.80
C ILE A 91 8.08 -4.66 1.63
N THR A 92 8.96 -4.92 2.59
CA THR A 92 10.35 -4.50 2.53
C THR A 92 11.08 -5.14 1.36
N CYS A 93 10.89 -6.43 1.12
CA CYS A 93 11.50 -7.13 -0.01
C CYS A 93 11.06 -6.56 -1.36
N VAL A 94 9.77 -6.30 -1.53
CA VAL A 94 9.24 -5.71 -2.76
C VAL A 94 9.85 -4.33 -2.98
N HIS A 95 9.95 -3.53 -1.94
CA HIS A 95 10.53 -2.20 -2.02
C HIS A 95 12.01 -2.25 -2.40
N ILE A 96 12.79 -3.12 -1.77
CA ILE A 96 14.22 -3.30 -2.06
C ILE A 96 14.42 -3.77 -3.51
N ILE A 97 13.65 -4.76 -3.96
CA ILE A 97 13.77 -5.27 -5.32
C ILE A 97 13.42 -4.17 -6.33
N GLN A 98 12.39 -3.39 -6.06
CA GLN A 98 12.02 -2.26 -6.92
C GLN A 98 13.16 -1.24 -7.04
N LEU A 99 13.81 -0.91 -5.92
CA LEU A 99 14.95 -0.01 -5.93
C LEU A 99 16.13 -0.59 -6.71
N LYS A 100 16.41 -1.88 -6.57
CA LYS A 100 17.49 -2.54 -7.31
C LYS A 100 17.22 -2.55 -8.81
N VAL A 101 15.99 -2.81 -9.24
CA VAL A 101 15.62 -2.76 -10.66
C VAL A 101 15.85 -1.35 -11.22
N LEU A 102 15.40 -0.32 -10.51
CA LEU A 102 15.62 1.06 -10.91
C LEU A 102 17.09 1.42 -10.98
N THR A 103 17.87 0.95 -10.02
CA THR A 103 19.32 1.17 -9.99
C THR A 103 20.01 0.50 -11.19
N CYS A 104 19.62 -0.72 -11.54
CA CYS A 104 20.16 -1.43 -12.69
C CYS A 104 19.85 -0.70 -14.00
N ILE A 105 18.64 -0.18 -14.15
CA ILE A 105 18.23 0.60 -15.32
C ILE A 105 19.05 1.88 -15.38
N ARG A 106 19.27 2.54 -14.26
CA ARG A 106 20.05 3.76 -14.16
C ARG A 106 21.51 3.54 -14.57
N VAL A 107 22.13 2.46 -14.09
CA VAL A 107 23.51 2.11 -14.41
C VAL A 107 23.64 1.74 -15.89
N GLY A 108 22.67 1.03 -16.44
CA GLY A 108 22.62 0.70 -17.86
C GLY A 108 22.42 1.93 -18.75
N ASN A 109 21.79 2.98 -18.23
CA ASN A 109 21.49 4.23 -18.92
C ASN A 109 22.39 5.34 -18.40
N LYS A 110 23.65 5.25 -18.71
CA LYS A 110 24.73 6.13 -18.20
C LYS A 110 24.50 7.63 -18.29
N GLN A 111 23.47 8.07 -18.97
CA GLN A 111 23.22 9.48 -19.27
C GLN A 111 22.11 10.10 -18.44
N LYS A 112 21.38 9.33 -17.64
CA LYS A 112 20.26 9.86 -16.89
C LYS A 112 20.50 9.75 -15.41
N LYS A 113 20.52 10.89 -14.75
CA LYS A 113 20.38 10.94 -13.31
C LYS A 113 18.91 10.75 -12.99
N ILE A 114 18.59 9.62 -12.42
CA ILE A 114 17.24 9.37 -11.92
C ILE A 114 17.28 9.60 -10.42
N ASP A 115 16.57 10.63 -9.98
CA ASP A 115 16.35 10.83 -8.55
C ASP A 115 15.34 9.79 -8.07
N ILE A 116 15.84 8.84 -7.29
CA ILE A 116 14.97 7.85 -6.66
C ILE A 116 14.47 8.48 -5.38
N SER A 117 13.26 9.03 -5.40
CA SER A 117 12.61 9.39 -4.16
C SER A 117 11.95 8.16 -3.58
N ILE A 118 12.32 7.87 -2.34
CA ILE A 118 11.74 6.79 -1.56
C ILE A 118 10.54 7.38 -0.82
N PRO A 119 9.31 6.90 -1.10
CA PRO A 119 8.14 7.37 -0.39
C PRO A 119 8.14 6.96 1.07
#